data_c483d7996f60076dca386164a6fd9645
#
_entry.id   c483d7996f60076dca386164a6fd9645
#
_cell.length_a   1.000
_cell.length_b   1.000
_cell.length_c   1.000
_cell.angle_alpha   90.00
_cell.angle_beta   90.00
_cell.angle_gamma   90.00
#
_symmetry.space_group_name_H-M   'P 1'
#
loop_
_entity.id
_entity.type
_entity.pdbx_description
1 polymer ?
#
loop_
_entity_poly.entity_id
_entity_poly.type
_entity_poly.pdbx_seq_one_letter_code
_entity_poly.pdbx_strand_id
1 'polypeptide(L)'
;MHRIFVLLLLLVLNKSCTLWAQPTNTISPSSLKLLRAKEDTLKDFAFYLTTDSLPEERMVADSVFTRTLVRALQIPYSFYYPFDSVLGISKRYAPDSSFRIITWNLQFNDYYNRQRGAIQMNTKDGKLKLFPLRDASEFTDHPEDSARTPMNWVGALYYNIIKNEDQGKAYYTLFGLDPNNAKSTMKWIEVLHFSPKGEPIFGGPFFSYERDSIPKKIQMRISLEYKKNARVLMDYVPDLGLILIDHLISENDDAESPWTFVPDGDQEGFKWEKGRWIHINKVFTQKLQDGKAPRELPLFNQPGQEKLPATKKGN
;
A
#
# COMPACT_ATOMS: atom_id res chain seq x y z
N MET A 1 -21.16 -7.59 89.93
CA MET A 1 -21.75 -7.49 88.59
C MET A 1 -21.05 -6.34 87.86
N HIS A 2 -20.01 -6.63 87.06
CA HIS A 2 -19.27 -5.63 86.26
C HIS A 2 -19.62 -5.83 84.83
N ARG A 3 -20.22 -4.81 84.19
CA ARG A 3 -20.49 -4.81 82.78
C ARG A 3 -19.27 -4.16 82.09
N ILE A 4 -18.52 -4.96 81.31
CA ILE A 4 -17.43 -4.49 80.45
C ILE A 4 -18.05 -4.04 79.13
N PHE A 5 -17.91 -2.74 78.80
CA PHE A 5 -18.25 -2.17 77.51
C PHE A 5 -17.05 -2.34 76.54
N VAL A 6 -17.20 -3.18 75.57
CA VAL A 6 -16.20 -3.33 74.50
C VAL A 6 -16.52 -2.31 73.41
N LEU A 7 -15.67 -1.31 73.27
CA LEU A 7 -15.75 -0.29 72.23
C LEU A 7 -15.05 -0.86 70.97
N LEU A 8 -15.83 -1.24 69.95
CA LEU A 8 -15.32 -1.69 68.67
C LEU A 8 -14.96 -0.46 67.83
N LEU A 9 -13.67 -0.16 67.69
CA LEU A 9 -13.14 0.92 66.84
C LEU A 9 -13.09 0.41 65.37
N LEU A 10 -14.07 0.78 64.55
CA LEU A 10 -14.09 0.54 63.10
C LEU A 10 -13.10 1.49 62.38
N LEU A 11 -11.91 1.01 62.10
CA LEU A 11 -10.94 1.66 61.22
C LEU A 11 -11.40 1.47 59.77
N VAL A 12 -12.08 2.48 59.20
CA VAL A 12 -12.38 2.55 57.79
C VAL A 12 -11.07 2.91 57.04
N LEU A 13 -10.42 1.92 56.50
CA LEU A 13 -9.30 2.10 55.56
C LEU A 13 -9.86 2.62 54.24
N ASN A 14 -9.83 3.95 54.07
CA ASN A 14 -10.01 4.59 52.76
C ASN A 14 -8.84 4.17 51.86
N LYS A 15 -8.99 3.06 51.11
CA LYS A 15 -8.15 2.78 49.96
C LYS A 15 -8.54 3.78 48.87
N SER A 16 -7.80 4.87 48.76
CA SER A 16 -7.82 5.72 47.60
C SER A 16 -7.40 4.88 46.38
N CYS A 17 -8.36 4.28 45.67
CA CYS A 17 -8.12 3.75 44.34
C CYS A 17 -7.75 4.95 43.46
N THR A 18 -6.46 5.21 43.29
CA THR A 18 -5.97 5.97 42.17
C THR A 18 -6.34 5.16 40.93
N LEU A 19 -7.45 5.51 40.31
CA LEU A 19 -7.77 5.11 38.95
C LEU A 19 -6.63 5.66 38.09
N TRP A 20 -5.66 4.81 37.79
CA TRP A 20 -4.74 5.05 36.70
C TRP A 20 -5.61 5.00 35.45
N ALA A 21 -6.03 6.19 34.97
CA ALA A 21 -6.64 6.30 33.64
C ALA A 21 -5.62 5.68 32.67
N GLN A 22 -5.98 4.53 32.11
CA GLN A 22 -5.20 3.99 30.99
C GLN A 22 -5.11 5.09 29.94
N PRO A 23 -3.94 5.37 29.41
CA PRO A 23 -3.81 6.39 28.39
C PRO A 23 -4.75 6.00 27.23
N THR A 24 -5.84 6.71 27.10
CA THR A 24 -6.69 6.58 25.92
C THR A 24 -5.84 7.08 24.77
N ASN A 25 -5.51 6.19 23.81
CA ASN A 25 -4.78 6.53 22.57
C ASN A 25 -5.64 7.47 21.70
N THR A 26 -6.13 8.57 22.26
CA THR A 26 -7.06 9.48 21.63
C THR A 26 -6.42 10.83 21.41
N ILE A 27 -6.69 11.39 20.25
CA ILE A 27 -6.29 12.76 19.90
C ILE A 27 -7.06 13.73 20.80
N SER A 28 -6.35 14.61 21.51
CA SER A 28 -7.02 15.64 22.33
C SER A 28 -7.82 16.63 21.45
N PRO A 29 -8.86 17.29 21.98
CA PRO A 29 -9.61 18.30 21.21
C PRO A 29 -8.74 19.43 20.66
N SER A 30 -7.72 19.86 21.41
CA SER A 30 -6.76 20.86 20.95
C SER A 30 -5.87 20.35 19.82
N SER A 31 -5.34 19.11 19.94
CA SER A 31 -4.59 18.45 18.88
C SER A 31 -5.44 18.24 17.62
N LEU A 32 -6.68 17.84 17.78
CA LEU A 32 -7.62 17.66 16.66
C LEU A 32 -7.86 18.97 15.88
N LYS A 33 -8.03 20.09 16.59
CA LYS A 33 -8.16 21.42 15.96
C LYS A 33 -6.90 21.78 15.16
N LEU A 34 -5.71 21.51 15.71
CA LEU A 34 -4.45 21.76 15.02
C LEU A 34 -4.27 20.84 13.79
N LEU A 35 -4.64 19.55 13.91
CA LEU A 35 -4.56 18.62 12.80
C LEU A 35 -5.48 19.03 11.64
N ARG A 36 -6.72 19.45 11.93
CA ARG A 36 -7.64 19.97 10.90
C ARG A 36 -7.06 21.17 10.16
N ALA A 37 -6.54 22.16 10.91
CA ALA A 37 -5.90 23.32 10.29
C ALA A 37 -4.66 22.96 9.43
N LYS A 38 -3.92 21.91 9.82
CA LYS A 38 -2.81 21.40 8.97
C LYS A 38 -3.34 20.65 7.75
N GLU A 39 -4.41 19.89 7.90
CA GLU A 39 -5.03 19.15 6.81
C GLU A 39 -5.58 20.08 5.73
N ASP A 40 -6.20 21.22 6.09
CA ASP A 40 -6.66 22.23 5.12
C ASP A 40 -5.49 22.71 4.24
N THR A 41 -4.34 23.04 4.85
CA THR A 41 -3.13 23.40 4.10
C THR A 41 -2.59 22.22 3.25
N LEU A 42 -2.57 21.02 3.81
CA LEU A 42 -2.09 19.82 3.10
C LEU A 42 -2.94 19.50 1.89
N LYS A 43 -4.26 19.65 2.00
CA LYS A 43 -5.21 19.45 0.91
C LYS A 43 -4.90 20.36 -0.27
N ASP A 44 -4.69 21.66 -0.02
CA ASP A 44 -4.41 22.64 -1.07
C ASP A 44 -3.09 22.33 -1.77
N PHE A 45 -2.02 22.05 -1.01
CA PHE A 45 -0.71 21.75 -1.60
C PHE A 45 -0.63 20.35 -2.22
N ALA A 46 -1.39 19.38 -1.75
CA ALA A 46 -1.54 18.09 -2.44
C ALA A 46 -2.23 18.27 -3.80
N PHE A 47 -3.23 19.15 -3.90
CA PHE A 47 -3.86 19.49 -5.16
C PHE A 47 -2.87 20.13 -6.14
N TYR A 48 -2.15 21.19 -5.75
CA TYR A 48 -1.14 21.82 -6.60
C TYR A 48 -0.02 20.83 -7.01
N LEU A 49 0.47 20.02 -6.08
CA LEU A 49 1.48 19.00 -6.34
C LEU A 49 1.07 18.03 -7.47
N THR A 50 -0.23 17.71 -7.55
CA THR A 50 -0.73 16.68 -8.49
C THR A 50 -1.33 17.25 -9.77
N THR A 51 -1.70 18.53 -9.81
CA THR A 51 -2.46 19.12 -10.93
C THR A 51 -1.78 20.31 -11.60
N ASP A 52 -0.80 20.95 -10.95
CA ASP A 52 -0.12 22.09 -11.54
C ASP A 52 0.62 21.68 -12.82
N SER A 53 0.56 22.50 -13.85
CA SER A 53 1.22 22.24 -15.13
C SER A 53 2.72 22.54 -15.10
N LEU A 54 3.15 23.47 -14.24
CA LEU A 54 4.54 23.92 -14.14
C LEU A 54 5.32 23.06 -13.12
N PRO A 55 6.43 22.43 -13.52
CA PRO A 55 7.27 21.64 -12.64
C PRO A 55 7.77 22.42 -11.41
N GLU A 56 8.12 23.69 -11.59
CA GLU A 56 8.59 24.57 -10.53
C GLU A 56 7.54 24.75 -9.43
N GLU A 57 6.29 24.97 -9.83
CA GLU A 57 5.17 25.12 -8.89
C GLU A 57 4.89 23.81 -8.14
N ARG A 58 4.97 22.66 -8.83
CA ARG A 58 4.90 21.35 -8.17
C ARG A 58 6.02 21.14 -7.14
N MET A 59 7.25 21.60 -7.44
CA MET A 59 8.39 21.52 -6.50
C MET A 59 8.18 22.42 -5.27
N VAL A 60 7.63 23.62 -5.47
CA VAL A 60 7.26 24.51 -4.37
C VAL A 60 6.17 23.86 -3.52
N ALA A 61 5.14 23.32 -4.16
CA ALA A 61 4.04 22.62 -3.49
C ALA A 61 4.54 21.41 -2.69
N ASP A 62 5.42 20.56 -3.25
CA ASP A 62 6.08 19.44 -2.56
C ASP A 62 6.81 19.89 -1.30
N SER A 63 7.56 20.99 -1.40
CA SER A 63 8.33 21.54 -0.30
C SER A 63 7.44 22.03 0.84
N VAL A 64 6.33 22.71 0.54
CA VAL A 64 5.37 23.18 1.54
C VAL A 64 4.59 22.01 2.13
N PHE A 65 4.12 21.10 1.27
CA PHE A 65 3.43 19.88 1.66
C PHE A 65 4.25 19.07 2.65
N THR A 66 5.49 18.73 2.29
CA THR A 66 6.39 17.94 3.13
C THR A 66 6.60 18.56 4.51
N ARG A 67 6.91 19.87 4.57
CA ARG A 67 7.11 20.57 5.85
C ARG A 67 5.84 20.59 6.69
N THR A 68 4.68 20.82 6.05
CA THR A 68 3.38 20.85 6.74
C THR A 68 3.00 19.47 7.24
N LEU A 69 3.23 18.43 6.45
CA LEU A 69 2.99 17.04 6.83
C LEU A 69 3.82 16.67 8.06
N VAL A 70 5.13 16.92 8.04
CA VAL A 70 5.99 16.61 9.19
C VAL A 70 5.51 17.35 10.45
N ARG A 71 5.14 18.62 10.35
CA ARG A 71 4.56 19.38 11.49
C ARG A 71 3.24 18.81 11.96
N ALA A 72 2.40 18.34 11.06
CA ALA A 72 1.14 17.66 11.42
C ALA A 72 1.42 16.33 12.14
N LEU A 73 2.36 15.54 11.63
CA LEU A 73 2.74 14.26 12.23
C LEU A 73 3.40 14.40 13.60
N GLN A 74 4.01 15.56 13.92
CA GLN A 74 4.56 15.88 15.25
C GLN A 74 3.48 16.13 16.31
N ILE A 75 2.23 16.38 15.91
CA ILE A 75 1.12 16.55 16.85
C ILE A 75 0.87 15.20 17.54
N PRO A 76 0.78 15.15 18.89
CA PRO A 76 0.62 13.91 19.62
C PRO A 76 -0.58 13.09 19.12
N TYR A 77 -0.38 11.79 18.99
CA TYR A 77 -1.38 10.83 18.49
C TYR A 77 -1.86 11.08 17.06
N SER A 78 -1.13 11.87 16.26
CA SER A 78 -1.43 12.11 14.84
C SER A 78 -1.53 10.82 14.00
N PHE A 79 -0.94 9.72 14.47
CA PHE A 79 -1.07 8.40 13.83
C PHE A 79 -2.54 8.01 13.59
N TYR A 80 -3.44 8.36 14.50
CA TYR A 80 -4.86 8.05 14.43
C TYR A 80 -5.68 9.07 13.62
N TYR A 81 -5.04 10.11 13.09
CA TYR A 81 -5.70 11.09 12.24
C TYR A 81 -5.51 10.71 10.76
N PRO A 82 -6.60 10.43 10.01
CA PRO A 82 -6.48 9.79 8.69
C PRO A 82 -6.06 10.75 7.57
N PHE A 83 -6.27 12.06 7.70
CA PHE A 83 -6.06 13.06 6.65
C PHE A 83 -6.89 12.76 5.39
N ASP A 84 -8.19 12.47 5.56
CA ASP A 84 -9.05 11.98 4.49
C ASP A 84 -9.25 12.98 3.35
N SER A 85 -9.22 14.28 3.65
CA SER A 85 -9.39 15.32 2.63
C SER A 85 -8.13 15.55 1.75
N VAL A 86 -6.99 14.99 2.12
CA VAL A 86 -5.74 15.10 1.36
C VAL A 86 -5.74 14.04 0.26
N LEU A 87 -6.24 14.40 -0.92
CA LEU A 87 -6.33 13.53 -2.09
C LEU A 87 -5.00 13.48 -2.87
N GLY A 88 -4.84 12.47 -3.76
CA GLY A 88 -3.63 12.30 -4.56
C GLY A 88 -2.41 11.75 -3.81
N ILE A 89 -2.52 11.56 -2.50
CA ILE A 89 -1.47 11.06 -1.61
C ILE A 89 -1.89 9.69 -1.09
N SER A 90 -1.04 8.69 -1.23
CA SER A 90 -1.31 7.38 -0.63
C SER A 90 -1.03 7.40 0.87
N LYS A 91 -1.98 6.87 1.66
CA LYS A 91 -1.91 6.76 3.12
C LYS A 91 -2.40 5.35 3.50
N ARG A 92 -1.47 4.42 3.65
CA ARG A 92 -1.80 3.01 3.92
C ARG A 92 -1.38 2.62 5.33
N TYR A 93 -2.32 2.10 6.10
CA TYR A 93 -2.05 1.53 7.42
C TYR A 93 -1.68 0.07 7.29
N ALA A 94 -0.72 -0.38 8.10
CA ALA A 94 -0.50 -1.80 8.29
C ALA A 94 -1.78 -2.45 8.87
N PRO A 95 -2.12 -3.70 8.47
CA PRO A 95 -3.34 -4.39 8.94
C PRO A 95 -3.45 -4.50 10.46
N ASP A 96 -2.33 -4.53 11.17
CA ASP A 96 -2.26 -4.55 12.64
C ASP A 96 -2.08 -3.16 13.27
N SER A 97 -2.17 -2.11 12.49
CA SER A 97 -1.98 -0.73 12.93
C SER A 97 -0.65 -0.44 13.61
N SER A 98 0.40 -1.23 13.33
CA SER A 98 1.74 -1.02 13.89
C SER A 98 2.46 0.20 13.28
N PHE A 99 2.14 0.53 12.04
CA PHE A 99 2.64 1.70 11.31
C PHE A 99 1.67 2.12 10.20
N ARG A 100 1.92 3.28 9.60
CA ARG A 100 1.37 3.64 8.28
C ARG A 100 2.48 4.12 7.36
N ILE A 101 2.27 3.91 6.05
CA ILE A 101 3.12 4.46 4.99
C ILE A 101 2.34 5.56 4.28
N ILE A 102 2.99 6.71 4.10
CA ILE A 102 2.47 7.84 3.34
C ILE A 102 3.41 8.03 2.16
N THR A 103 2.88 7.97 0.92
CA THR A 103 3.71 8.13 -0.29
C THR A 103 3.00 8.99 -1.33
N TRP A 104 3.79 9.77 -2.08
CA TRP A 104 3.30 10.61 -3.17
C TRP A 104 4.33 10.74 -4.27
N ASN A 105 3.86 11.15 -5.45
CA ASN A 105 4.69 11.36 -6.62
C ASN A 105 4.97 12.85 -6.82
N LEU A 106 6.21 13.21 -7.12
CA LEU A 106 6.63 14.50 -7.62
C LEU A 106 7.06 14.33 -9.07
N GLN A 107 6.23 14.80 -9.99
CA GLN A 107 6.53 14.77 -11.41
C GLN A 107 7.34 16.00 -11.81
N PHE A 108 8.53 15.81 -12.36
CA PHE A 108 9.38 16.87 -12.89
C PHE A 108 9.06 17.16 -14.36
N ASN A 109 8.84 16.11 -15.16
CA ASN A 109 8.41 16.19 -16.56
C ASN A 109 7.78 14.84 -16.98
N ASP A 110 7.47 14.65 -18.25
CA ASP A 110 6.85 13.42 -18.76
C ASP A 110 7.74 12.17 -18.65
N TYR A 111 9.05 12.36 -18.47
CA TYR A 111 10.03 11.27 -18.45
C TYR A 111 10.65 11.06 -17.08
N TYR A 112 10.43 11.97 -16.14
CA TYR A 112 11.07 11.90 -14.84
C TYR A 112 10.12 12.20 -13.69
N ASN A 113 9.97 11.23 -12.84
CA ASN A 113 9.20 11.28 -11.60
C ASN A 113 10.12 10.93 -10.42
N ARG A 114 9.81 11.42 -9.25
CA ARG A 114 10.45 11.01 -8.00
C ARG A 114 9.39 10.74 -6.95
N GLN A 115 9.45 9.58 -6.34
CA GLN A 115 8.55 9.26 -5.25
C GLN A 115 9.08 9.81 -3.93
N ARG A 116 8.16 10.30 -3.13
CA ARG A 116 8.38 10.77 -1.78
C ARG A 116 7.60 9.91 -0.80
N GLY A 117 8.08 9.80 0.42
CA GLY A 117 7.31 9.08 1.43
C GLY A 117 7.92 9.08 2.81
N ALA A 118 7.16 8.50 3.74
CA ALA A 118 7.61 8.24 5.09
C ALA A 118 6.82 7.08 5.72
N ILE A 119 7.45 6.34 6.62
CA ILE A 119 6.79 5.41 7.53
C ILE A 119 6.63 6.10 8.88
N GLN A 120 5.39 6.25 9.34
CA GLN A 120 5.09 6.67 10.71
C GLN A 120 4.74 5.44 11.54
N MET A 121 5.49 5.21 12.62
CA MET A 121 5.21 4.15 13.57
C MET A 121 4.09 4.54 14.53
N ASN A 122 3.28 3.57 14.93
CA ASN A 122 2.34 3.73 16.04
C ASN A 122 3.09 3.63 17.36
N THR A 123 3.17 4.71 18.10
CA THR A 123 3.86 4.76 19.39
C THR A 123 2.88 4.86 20.55
N LYS A 124 3.15 4.15 21.64
CA LYS A 124 2.27 4.12 22.82
C LYS A 124 2.11 5.51 23.50
N ASP A 125 3.14 6.34 23.42
CA ASP A 125 3.17 7.66 24.03
C ASP A 125 2.67 8.77 23.08
N GLY A 126 2.26 8.40 21.84
CA GLY A 126 1.76 9.32 20.80
C GLY A 126 2.82 10.21 20.17
N LYS A 127 4.11 10.06 20.54
CA LYS A 127 5.19 10.84 19.93
C LYS A 127 5.53 10.34 18.55
N LEU A 128 5.99 11.24 17.69
CA LEU A 128 6.41 10.90 16.35
C LEU A 128 7.65 10.01 16.34
N LYS A 129 7.52 8.83 15.74
CA LYS A 129 8.64 8.01 15.25
C LYS A 129 8.47 7.85 13.74
N LEU A 130 9.33 8.51 12.96
CA LEU A 130 9.22 8.64 11.52
C LEU A 130 10.48 8.13 10.83
N PHE A 131 10.30 7.36 9.75
CA PHE A 131 11.36 6.99 8.83
C PHE A 131 11.08 7.63 7.46
N PRO A 132 11.75 8.74 7.12
CA PRO A 132 11.65 9.33 5.79
C PRO A 132 12.15 8.34 4.74
N LEU A 133 11.46 8.26 3.60
CA LEU A 133 11.82 7.42 2.47
C LEU A 133 12.51 8.29 1.40
N ARG A 134 13.72 7.88 1.05
CA ARG A 134 14.50 8.54 0.00
C ARG A 134 14.51 7.65 -1.24
N ASP A 135 13.85 8.09 -2.27
CA ASP A 135 13.87 7.46 -3.58
C ASP A 135 15.29 7.49 -4.18
N ALA A 136 15.80 6.31 -4.48
CA ALA A 136 17.10 6.07 -5.09
C ALA A 136 16.97 5.22 -6.36
N SER A 137 15.79 5.15 -6.98
CA SER A 137 15.52 4.36 -8.19
C SER A 137 16.47 4.74 -9.34
N GLU A 138 16.73 6.02 -9.52
CA GLU A 138 17.66 6.56 -10.53
C GLU A 138 19.10 6.01 -10.41
N PHE A 139 19.50 5.59 -9.20
CA PHE A 139 20.85 5.07 -8.91
C PHE A 139 20.84 3.56 -8.66
N THR A 140 19.80 2.87 -9.13
CA THR A 140 19.60 1.46 -8.84
C THR A 140 19.52 0.65 -10.13
N ASP A 141 20.57 -0.09 -10.41
CA ASP A 141 20.55 -1.17 -11.37
C ASP A 141 20.07 -2.46 -10.67
N HIS A 142 19.20 -3.22 -11.32
CA HIS A 142 18.70 -4.51 -10.82
C HIS A 142 18.12 -4.43 -9.39
N PRO A 143 17.05 -3.67 -9.16
CA PRO A 143 16.45 -3.50 -7.84
C PRO A 143 15.97 -4.82 -7.21
N GLU A 144 15.72 -5.84 -8.01
CA GLU A 144 15.28 -7.18 -7.58
C GLU A 144 16.37 -7.97 -6.83
N ASP A 145 17.63 -7.55 -6.93
CA ASP A 145 18.78 -8.30 -6.41
C ASP A 145 19.17 -7.93 -4.97
N SER A 146 18.58 -6.89 -4.38
CA SER A 146 19.02 -6.43 -3.07
C SER A 146 17.90 -5.88 -2.20
N ALA A 147 18.00 -6.13 -0.89
CA ALA A 147 17.18 -5.46 0.10
C ALA A 147 17.59 -3.99 0.24
N ARG A 148 16.64 -3.13 0.63
CA ARG A 148 16.80 -1.69 0.72
C ARG A 148 16.41 -1.16 2.09
N THR A 149 16.94 0.00 2.43
CA THR A 149 16.59 0.77 3.63
C THR A 149 15.75 1.98 3.25
N PRO A 150 15.19 2.71 4.21
CA PRO A 150 14.51 3.97 3.92
C PRO A 150 15.37 4.98 3.14
N MET A 151 16.69 4.94 3.29
CA MET A 151 17.62 5.89 2.66
C MET A 151 18.01 5.56 1.22
N ASN A 152 17.71 4.34 0.76
CA ASN A 152 17.94 3.88 -0.62
C ASN A 152 16.73 3.10 -1.15
N TRP A 153 15.54 3.57 -0.82
CA TRP A 153 14.28 3.02 -1.26
C TRP A 153 14.10 3.12 -2.79
N VAL A 154 13.38 2.16 -3.40
CA VAL A 154 13.21 2.12 -4.87
C VAL A 154 12.13 3.06 -5.42
N GLY A 155 11.38 3.73 -4.54
CA GLY A 155 10.28 4.61 -4.95
C GLY A 155 9.01 3.85 -5.37
N ALA A 156 7.90 4.06 -4.65
CA ALA A 156 6.60 3.52 -5.03
C ALA A 156 5.44 4.26 -4.35
N LEU A 157 4.31 4.33 -5.02
CA LEU A 157 3.02 4.72 -4.45
C LEU A 157 2.33 3.45 -3.96
N TYR A 158 2.41 3.15 -2.66
CA TYR A 158 1.81 1.93 -2.14
C TYR A 158 0.29 2.02 -2.12
N TYR A 159 -0.38 1.10 -2.84
CA TYR A 159 -1.84 1.05 -2.92
C TYR A 159 -2.46 -0.06 -2.07
N ASN A 160 -1.67 -1.07 -1.65
CA ASN A 160 -2.13 -2.12 -0.75
C ASN A 160 -0.99 -2.58 0.19
N ILE A 161 -1.37 -3.06 1.38
CA ILE A 161 -0.48 -3.69 2.35
C ILE A 161 -1.21 -4.89 2.93
N ILE A 162 -0.58 -6.06 2.90
CA ILE A 162 -1.05 -7.24 3.62
C ILE A 162 -0.02 -7.70 4.64
N LYS A 163 -0.48 -8.35 5.70
CA LYS A 163 0.38 -8.88 6.76
C LYS A 163 0.41 -10.41 6.69
N ASN A 164 1.59 -10.95 6.72
CA ASN A 164 1.84 -12.38 6.90
C ASN A 164 2.68 -12.59 8.17
N GLU A 165 2.63 -13.78 8.73
CA GLU A 165 3.46 -14.15 9.87
C GLU A 165 4.19 -15.45 9.58
N ASP A 166 5.42 -15.56 10.06
CA ASP A 166 6.19 -16.80 10.09
C ASP A 166 7.07 -16.82 11.33
N GLN A 167 7.05 -17.93 12.06
CA GLN A 167 7.83 -18.11 13.30
C GLN A 167 7.72 -16.95 14.31
N GLY A 168 6.52 -16.37 14.43
CA GLY A 168 6.25 -15.24 15.33
C GLY A 168 6.79 -13.88 14.87
N LYS A 169 7.28 -13.79 13.62
CA LYS A 169 7.70 -12.53 13.01
C LYS A 169 6.64 -12.05 12.00
N ALA A 170 6.39 -10.76 12.01
CA ALA A 170 5.50 -10.11 11.06
C ALA A 170 6.26 -9.67 9.81
N TYR A 171 5.65 -9.89 8.65
CA TYR A 171 6.09 -9.48 7.32
C TYR A 171 4.95 -8.76 6.61
N TYR A 172 5.23 -7.63 6.00
CA TYR A 172 4.22 -6.80 5.34
C TYR A 172 4.52 -6.76 3.85
N THR A 173 3.68 -7.41 3.06
CA THR A 173 3.82 -7.35 1.60
C THR A 173 3.15 -6.08 1.11
N LEU A 174 3.94 -5.25 0.46
CA LEU A 174 3.57 -3.95 -0.08
C LEU A 174 3.35 -4.07 -1.58
N PHE A 175 2.26 -3.48 -2.07
CA PHE A 175 1.96 -3.36 -3.49
C PHE A 175 2.07 -1.91 -3.89
N GLY A 176 2.98 -1.62 -4.82
CA GLY A 176 3.33 -0.27 -5.21
C GLY A 176 3.16 -0.01 -6.70
N LEU A 177 2.91 1.24 -7.02
CA LEU A 177 2.86 1.78 -8.37
C LEU A 177 3.95 2.83 -8.52
N ASP A 178 4.69 2.79 -9.62
CA ASP A 178 5.54 3.87 -10.09
C ASP A 178 5.00 4.37 -11.43
N PRO A 179 4.63 5.66 -11.55
CA PRO A 179 4.23 6.24 -12.83
C PRO A 179 5.30 6.13 -13.91
N ASN A 180 6.56 5.92 -13.54
CA ASN A 180 7.73 5.75 -14.38
C ASN A 180 7.92 6.91 -15.36
N ASN A 181 7.45 6.77 -16.63
CA ASN A 181 7.66 7.76 -17.67
C ASN A 181 6.45 7.87 -18.62
N ALA A 182 6.57 8.63 -19.71
CA ALA A 182 5.50 8.83 -20.69
C ALA A 182 5.10 7.55 -21.43
N LYS A 183 5.98 6.54 -21.52
CA LYS A 183 5.77 5.31 -22.30
C LYS A 183 5.26 4.15 -21.47
N SER A 184 5.70 4.04 -20.21
CA SER A 184 5.44 2.90 -19.35
C SER A 184 5.04 3.27 -17.94
N THR A 185 4.48 2.29 -17.25
CA THR A 185 4.18 2.30 -15.82
C THR A 185 4.84 1.07 -15.20
N MET A 186 5.28 1.17 -13.95
CA MET A 186 5.82 0.02 -13.22
C MET A 186 4.95 -0.32 -12.01
N LYS A 187 4.88 -1.59 -11.68
CA LYS A 187 4.35 -2.08 -10.42
C LYS A 187 5.40 -2.84 -9.65
N TRP A 188 5.29 -2.79 -8.32
CA TRP A 188 6.22 -3.41 -7.39
C TRP A 188 5.49 -4.26 -6.38
N ILE A 189 6.07 -5.41 -6.05
CA ILE A 189 5.72 -6.17 -4.85
C ILE A 189 7.00 -6.36 -4.06
N GLU A 190 7.01 -5.93 -2.82
CA GLU A 190 8.13 -6.16 -1.93
C GLU A 190 7.66 -6.44 -0.50
N VAL A 191 8.51 -7.10 0.29
CA VAL A 191 8.19 -7.41 1.68
C VAL A 191 8.92 -6.44 2.58
N LEU A 192 8.17 -5.64 3.32
CA LEU A 192 8.69 -4.81 4.40
C LEU A 192 8.74 -5.65 5.68
N HIS A 193 9.88 -5.62 6.34
CA HIS A 193 10.06 -6.19 7.67
C HIS A 193 10.93 -5.27 8.52
N PHE A 194 10.99 -5.53 9.82
CA PHE A 194 11.77 -4.70 10.72
C PHE A 194 12.96 -5.46 11.29
N SER A 195 14.11 -4.79 11.34
CA SER A 195 15.31 -5.30 11.99
C SER A 195 15.08 -5.48 13.49
N PRO A 196 15.96 -6.19 14.23
CA PRO A 196 15.89 -6.26 15.70
C PRO A 196 15.94 -4.90 16.40
N LYS A 197 16.46 -3.86 15.72
CA LYS A 197 16.47 -2.47 16.20
C LYS A 197 15.18 -1.71 15.86
N GLY A 198 14.24 -2.35 15.14
CA GLY A 198 13.00 -1.74 14.69
C GLY A 198 13.17 -0.77 13.51
N GLU A 199 14.20 -0.97 12.68
CA GLU A 199 14.44 -0.21 11.47
C GLU A 199 13.80 -0.93 10.27
N PRO A 200 13.10 -0.21 9.37
CA PRO A 200 12.46 -0.80 8.20
C PRO A 200 13.49 -1.32 7.19
N ILE A 201 13.23 -2.50 6.65
CA ILE A 201 13.98 -3.13 5.56
C ILE A 201 12.98 -3.50 4.48
N PHE A 202 13.22 -3.04 3.26
CA PHE A 202 12.38 -3.28 2.09
C PHE A 202 13.01 -4.36 1.22
N GLY A 203 12.24 -5.40 0.88
CA GLY A 203 12.70 -6.56 0.15
C GLY A 203 13.43 -7.56 1.04
N GLY A 204 13.80 -8.67 0.43
CA GLY A 204 14.45 -9.82 1.05
C GLY A 204 14.23 -11.07 0.20
N PRO A 205 14.85 -12.21 0.51
CA PRO A 205 14.76 -13.42 -0.28
C PRO A 205 13.39 -14.13 -0.08
N PHE A 206 12.32 -13.39 -0.38
CA PHE A 206 10.97 -13.86 -0.10
C PHE A 206 10.25 -14.45 -1.31
N PHE A 207 10.64 -14.15 -2.56
CA PHE A 207 9.97 -14.61 -3.76
C PHE A 207 10.73 -15.77 -4.38
N SER A 208 10.14 -16.96 -4.35
CA SER A 208 10.77 -18.22 -4.75
C SER A 208 10.05 -18.87 -5.93
N TYR A 209 10.83 -19.29 -6.92
CA TYR A 209 10.40 -20.01 -8.11
C TYR A 209 10.82 -21.50 -8.05
N GLU A 210 11.02 -22.04 -6.84
CA GLU A 210 11.53 -23.41 -6.64
C GLU A 210 10.65 -24.52 -7.21
N ARG A 211 9.35 -24.21 -7.47
CA ARG A 211 8.40 -25.17 -8.05
C ARG A 211 8.23 -25.05 -9.56
N ASP A 212 8.88 -24.07 -10.16
CA ASP A 212 8.81 -23.88 -11.60
C ASP A 212 9.66 -24.97 -12.32
N SER A 213 9.25 -25.32 -13.54
CA SER A 213 10.00 -26.27 -14.39
C SER A 213 11.42 -25.76 -14.65
N ILE A 214 11.61 -24.46 -14.71
CA ILE A 214 12.91 -23.79 -14.81
C ILE A 214 13.03 -22.87 -13.61
N PRO A 215 13.68 -23.30 -12.51
CA PRO A 215 13.83 -22.47 -11.33
C PRO A 215 14.59 -21.18 -11.62
N LYS A 216 14.06 -20.05 -11.18
CA LYS A 216 14.75 -18.76 -11.22
C LYS A 216 15.41 -18.48 -9.88
N LYS A 217 16.37 -17.55 -9.87
CA LYS A 217 16.97 -17.02 -8.65
C LYS A 217 15.89 -16.42 -7.76
N ILE A 218 16.02 -16.60 -6.44
CA ILE A 218 15.16 -15.93 -5.46
C ILE A 218 15.30 -14.41 -5.63
N GLN A 219 14.17 -13.73 -5.73
CA GLN A 219 14.12 -12.28 -5.91
C GLN A 219 13.82 -11.57 -4.59
N MET A 220 14.43 -10.42 -4.40
CA MET A 220 14.21 -9.57 -3.21
C MET A 220 12.92 -8.77 -3.32
N ARG A 221 12.44 -8.54 -4.54
CA ARG A 221 11.13 -7.96 -4.91
C ARG A 221 10.75 -8.36 -6.31
N ILE A 222 9.49 -8.15 -6.66
CA ILE A 222 8.97 -8.33 -8.02
C ILE A 222 8.75 -6.97 -8.63
N SER A 223 9.21 -6.77 -9.85
CA SER A 223 8.91 -5.61 -10.68
C SER A 223 8.18 -6.02 -11.94
N LEU A 224 7.32 -5.16 -12.43
CA LEU A 224 6.58 -5.35 -13.65
C LEU A 224 6.45 -4.00 -14.37
N GLU A 225 7.16 -3.85 -15.49
CA GLU A 225 7.01 -2.68 -16.36
C GLU A 225 6.09 -3.03 -17.54
N TYR A 226 5.19 -2.11 -17.89
CA TYR A 226 4.20 -2.32 -18.92
C TYR A 226 3.77 -1.01 -19.60
N LYS A 227 3.11 -1.13 -20.73
CA LYS A 227 2.62 -0.01 -21.55
C LYS A 227 1.77 0.96 -20.73
N LYS A 228 2.02 2.27 -20.85
CA LYS A 228 1.46 3.35 -20.03
C LYS A 228 -0.05 3.28 -19.81
N ASN A 229 -0.81 2.93 -20.83
CA ASN A 229 -2.28 2.92 -20.78
C ASN A 229 -2.87 1.50 -20.58
N ALA A 230 -2.02 0.47 -20.43
CA ALA A 230 -2.50 -0.87 -20.15
C ALA A 230 -3.02 -0.97 -18.71
N ARG A 231 -4.03 -1.81 -18.51
CA ARG A 231 -4.54 -2.15 -17.18
C ARG A 231 -3.96 -3.50 -16.78
N VAL A 232 -3.11 -3.51 -15.80
CA VAL A 232 -2.39 -4.71 -15.35
C VAL A 232 -2.77 -5.01 -13.91
N LEU A 233 -3.23 -6.22 -13.65
CA LEU A 233 -3.48 -6.71 -12.29
C LEU A 233 -2.14 -7.08 -11.64
N MET A 234 -1.92 -6.62 -10.43
CA MET A 234 -0.87 -7.07 -9.51
C MET A 234 -1.35 -6.72 -8.12
N ASP A 235 -2.05 -7.66 -7.46
CA ASP A 235 -2.61 -7.43 -6.12
C ASP A 235 -2.89 -8.75 -5.40
N TYR A 236 -3.19 -8.67 -4.11
CA TYR A 236 -3.60 -9.80 -3.30
C TYR A 236 -5.11 -10.01 -3.42
N VAL A 237 -5.52 -11.25 -3.67
CA VAL A 237 -6.91 -11.68 -3.73
C VAL A 237 -7.23 -12.53 -2.50
N PRO A 238 -7.93 -11.95 -1.49
CA PRO A 238 -8.17 -12.63 -0.21
C PRO A 238 -8.92 -13.96 -0.34
N ASP A 239 -9.90 -14.03 -1.24
CA ASP A 239 -10.73 -15.23 -1.44
C ASP A 239 -9.92 -16.42 -1.97
N LEU A 240 -8.82 -16.16 -2.67
CA LEU A 240 -7.90 -17.18 -3.17
C LEU A 240 -6.71 -17.40 -2.23
N GLY A 241 -6.43 -16.45 -1.34
CA GLY A 241 -5.22 -16.45 -0.52
C GLY A 241 -3.93 -16.30 -1.34
N LEU A 242 -4.01 -15.67 -2.51
CA LEU A 242 -2.93 -15.54 -3.48
C LEU A 242 -2.67 -14.07 -3.84
N ILE A 243 -1.43 -13.78 -4.17
CA ILE A 243 -1.10 -12.64 -5.04
C ILE A 243 -1.40 -13.09 -6.46
N LEU A 244 -2.14 -12.29 -7.22
CA LEU A 244 -2.35 -12.48 -8.66
C LEU A 244 -1.60 -11.41 -9.44
N ILE A 245 -0.98 -11.84 -10.54
CA ILE A 245 -0.24 -10.99 -11.46
C ILE A 245 -0.67 -11.37 -12.88
N ASP A 246 -1.06 -10.40 -13.68
CA ASP A 246 -1.30 -10.64 -15.11
C ASP A 246 0.00 -11.03 -15.81
N HIS A 247 -0.05 -12.08 -16.59
CA HIS A 247 1.01 -12.42 -17.52
C HIS A 247 1.04 -11.40 -18.65
N LEU A 248 2.24 -10.95 -19.02
CA LEU A 248 2.44 -9.91 -20.02
C LEU A 248 3.13 -10.45 -21.26
N ILE A 249 2.67 -9.99 -22.43
CA ILE A 249 3.33 -10.22 -23.71
C ILE A 249 3.62 -8.88 -24.39
N SER A 250 4.62 -8.86 -25.25
CA SER A 250 4.91 -7.70 -26.11
C SER A 250 3.93 -7.63 -27.27
N GLU A 251 3.34 -6.46 -27.53
CA GLU A 251 2.45 -6.23 -28.69
C GLU A 251 3.19 -6.34 -30.03
N ASN A 252 4.50 -6.22 -30.06
CA ASN A 252 5.34 -6.21 -31.26
C ASN A 252 6.41 -7.29 -31.26
N ASP A 253 6.27 -8.32 -30.42
CA ASP A 253 7.22 -9.44 -30.26
C ASP A 253 8.65 -9.01 -29.85
N ASP A 254 8.81 -7.82 -29.27
CA ASP A 254 10.09 -7.29 -28.80
C ASP A 254 10.18 -7.38 -27.26
N ALA A 255 10.91 -8.36 -26.77
CA ALA A 255 11.12 -8.59 -25.34
C ALA A 255 11.97 -7.49 -24.66
N GLU A 256 12.73 -6.72 -25.41
CA GLU A 256 13.59 -5.64 -24.91
C GLU A 256 12.85 -4.31 -24.73
N SER A 257 11.56 -4.27 -25.09
CA SER A 257 10.72 -3.05 -25.03
C SER A 257 9.56 -3.19 -24.04
N PRO A 258 9.78 -3.13 -22.72
CA PRO A 258 8.73 -3.33 -21.71
C PRO A 258 7.53 -2.38 -21.84
N TRP A 259 7.74 -1.19 -22.42
CA TRP A 259 6.67 -0.22 -22.71
C TRP A 259 5.68 -0.66 -23.81
N THR A 260 5.86 -1.85 -24.38
CA THR A 260 4.93 -2.49 -25.32
C THR A 260 4.15 -3.64 -24.68
N PHE A 261 4.45 -3.96 -23.43
CA PHE A 261 3.88 -5.12 -22.75
C PHE A 261 2.43 -4.86 -22.32
N VAL A 262 1.58 -5.83 -22.57
CA VAL A 262 0.16 -5.83 -22.24
C VAL A 262 -0.27 -7.20 -21.72
N PRO A 263 -1.35 -7.29 -20.91
CA PRO A 263 -1.90 -8.58 -20.48
C PRO A 263 -2.40 -9.43 -21.65
N ASP A 264 -2.10 -10.72 -21.65
CA ASP A 264 -2.59 -11.71 -22.63
C ASP A 264 -3.81 -12.51 -22.13
N GLY A 265 -4.26 -12.25 -20.89
CA GLY A 265 -5.38 -12.90 -20.25
C GLY A 265 -5.01 -14.12 -19.39
N ASP A 266 -3.77 -14.59 -19.42
CA ASP A 266 -3.26 -15.56 -18.46
C ASP A 266 -2.82 -14.84 -17.16
N GLN A 267 -2.79 -15.59 -16.06
CA GLN A 267 -2.38 -15.05 -14.75
C GLN A 267 -1.46 -16.03 -14.05
N GLU A 268 -0.37 -15.48 -13.53
CA GLU A 268 0.53 -16.12 -12.58
C GLU A 268 0.28 -15.58 -11.16
N GLY A 269 0.89 -16.16 -10.18
CA GLY A 269 0.68 -15.68 -8.82
C GLY A 269 1.69 -16.20 -7.83
N PHE A 270 1.49 -15.80 -6.56
CA PHE A 270 2.29 -16.28 -5.45
C PHE A 270 1.42 -16.68 -4.28
N LYS A 271 1.82 -17.77 -3.59
CA LYS A 271 1.20 -18.24 -2.35
C LYS A 271 2.18 -18.12 -1.20
N TRP A 272 1.71 -17.60 -0.07
CA TRP A 272 2.55 -17.53 1.13
C TRP A 272 2.66 -18.89 1.81
N GLU A 273 3.88 -19.41 1.91
CA GLU A 273 4.18 -20.68 2.56
C GLU A 273 5.53 -20.59 3.29
N LYS A 274 5.57 -20.96 4.57
CA LYS A 274 6.81 -21.06 5.37
C LYS A 274 7.73 -19.83 5.23
N GLY A 275 7.16 -18.64 5.35
CA GLY A 275 7.90 -17.38 5.32
C GLY A 275 8.32 -16.90 3.94
N ARG A 276 7.77 -17.46 2.86
CA ARG A 276 8.07 -17.09 1.46
C ARG A 276 6.81 -17.06 0.60
N TRP A 277 6.87 -16.28 -0.44
CA TRP A 277 5.95 -16.27 -1.57
C TRP A 277 6.44 -17.27 -2.62
N ILE A 278 5.74 -18.40 -2.76
CA ILE A 278 6.07 -19.45 -3.73
C ILE A 278 5.29 -19.21 -5.01
N HIS A 279 6.00 -19.15 -6.13
CA HIS A 279 5.44 -18.87 -7.43
C HIS A 279 4.49 -19.98 -7.92
N ILE A 280 3.45 -19.58 -8.64
CA ILE A 280 2.46 -20.41 -9.34
C ILE A 280 2.40 -19.90 -10.78
N ASN A 281 3.00 -20.64 -11.68
CA ASN A 281 3.16 -20.24 -13.09
C ASN A 281 1.84 -20.01 -13.82
N LYS A 282 0.76 -20.74 -13.46
CA LYS A 282 -0.57 -20.57 -14.04
C LYS A 282 -1.64 -20.83 -12.98
N VAL A 283 -2.32 -19.78 -12.56
CA VAL A 283 -3.32 -19.86 -11.50
C VAL A 283 -4.62 -20.48 -12.01
N PHE A 284 -5.07 -20.11 -13.21
CA PHE A 284 -6.30 -20.62 -13.82
C PHE A 284 -5.97 -21.54 -14.99
N THR A 285 -6.23 -22.84 -14.80
CA THR A 285 -5.96 -23.88 -15.80
C THR A 285 -7.21 -24.33 -16.56
N GLN A 286 -8.38 -23.81 -16.20
CA GLN A 286 -9.63 -24.20 -16.84
C GLN A 286 -9.73 -23.58 -18.25
N LYS A 287 -9.56 -24.42 -19.27
CA LYS A 287 -9.96 -24.04 -20.62
C LYS A 287 -11.47 -24.22 -20.72
N LEU A 288 -12.20 -23.20 -21.13
CA LEU A 288 -13.58 -23.37 -21.57
C LEU A 288 -13.58 -24.36 -22.70
N GLN A 289 -14.49 -25.38 -22.65
CA GLN A 289 -14.67 -26.30 -23.77
C GLN A 289 -15.06 -25.50 -25.02
N ASP A 290 -14.49 -25.85 -26.15
CA ASP A 290 -14.81 -25.24 -27.42
C ASP A 290 -16.33 -25.14 -27.63
N GLY A 291 -16.83 -23.95 -27.94
CA GLY A 291 -18.25 -23.66 -28.08
C GLY A 291 -19.02 -23.36 -26.78
N LYS A 292 -18.39 -23.40 -25.59
CA LYS A 292 -18.99 -23.01 -24.30
C LYS A 292 -18.51 -21.64 -23.77
N ALA A 293 -17.87 -20.85 -24.60
CA ALA A 293 -17.59 -19.45 -24.23
C ALA A 293 -18.91 -18.76 -23.85
N PRO A 294 -18.94 -17.97 -22.75
CA PRO A 294 -20.10 -17.16 -22.44
C PRO A 294 -20.43 -16.30 -23.65
N ARG A 295 -21.60 -16.52 -24.26
CA ARG A 295 -22.09 -15.60 -25.29
C ARG A 295 -22.48 -14.32 -24.58
N GLU A 296 -21.96 -13.20 -25.03
CA GLU A 296 -22.51 -11.91 -24.62
C GLU A 296 -24.01 -11.93 -24.88
N LEU A 297 -24.81 -11.92 -23.84
CA LEU A 297 -26.24 -11.70 -23.98
C LEU A 297 -26.41 -10.30 -24.53
N PRO A 298 -27.15 -10.13 -25.65
CA PRO A 298 -27.46 -8.78 -26.13
C PRO A 298 -28.02 -7.96 -24.99
N LEU A 299 -27.54 -6.73 -24.81
CA LEU A 299 -27.93 -5.82 -23.74
C LEU A 299 -29.46 -5.67 -23.57
N PHE A 300 -30.24 -6.00 -24.61
CA PHE A 300 -31.70 -5.94 -24.66
C PHE A 300 -32.43 -7.18 -24.12
N ASN A 301 -31.73 -8.22 -23.67
CA ASN A 301 -32.34 -9.47 -23.14
C ASN A 301 -32.09 -9.65 -21.64
N GLN A 302 -31.80 -8.61 -20.90
CA GLN A 302 -31.75 -8.70 -19.44
C GLN A 302 -33.15 -8.80 -18.85
N PRO A 303 -33.40 -9.64 -17.84
CA PRO A 303 -34.71 -9.77 -17.20
C PRO A 303 -35.17 -8.40 -16.67
N GLY A 304 -36.27 -7.87 -17.19
CA GLY A 304 -36.85 -6.59 -16.80
C GLY A 304 -36.81 -5.47 -17.84
N GLN A 305 -36.24 -5.68 -19.03
CA GLN A 305 -36.32 -4.73 -20.13
C GLN A 305 -37.36 -5.14 -21.17
N GLU A 306 -38.25 -4.21 -21.55
CA GLU A 306 -39.23 -4.42 -22.60
C GLU A 306 -38.55 -4.76 -23.94
N LYS A 307 -39.03 -5.84 -24.60
CA LYS A 307 -38.58 -6.23 -25.94
C LYS A 307 -38.99 -5.16 -26.94
N LEU A 308 -38.03 -4.50 -27.55
CA LEU A 308 -38.30 -3.65 -28.72
C LEU A 308 -38.93 -4.54 -29.84
N PRO A 309 -39.99 -4.10 -30.51
CA PRO A 309 -40.65 -4.89 -31.56
C PRO A 309 -39.65 -5.12 -32.71
N ALA A 310 -39.57 -6.37 -33.16
CA ALA A 310 -38.73 -6.75 -34.28
C ALA A 310 -39.13 -5.95 -35.53
N THR A 311 -38.16 -5.21 -36.07
CA THR A 311 -38.32 -4.53 -37.40
C THR A 311 -38.58 -5.57 -38.45
N LYS A 312 -39.80 -5.60 -39.05
CA LYS A 312 -40.13 -6.39 -40.23
C LYS A 312 -39.18 -5.98 -41.35
N LYS A 313 -38.32 -6.89 -41.78
CA LYS A 313 -37.63 -6.75 -43.07
C LYS A 313 -38.72 -6.71 -44.17
N GLY A 314 -38.91 -5.60 -44.82
CA GLY A 314 -39.73 -5.49 -46.02
C GLY A 314 -39.10 -6.30 -47.17
N ASN A 315 -39.93 -6.96 -47.90
CA ASN A 315 -39.62 -7.64 -49.16
C ASN A 315 -39.04 -6.67 -50.16
#